data_1099f9f9be6d9326cacc1a2b83857b5a
#
_entry.id   1099f9f9be6d9326cacc1a2b83857b5a
#
_cell.length_a   1.000
_cell.length_b   1.000
_cell.length_c   1.000
_cell.angle_alpha   90.00
_cell.angle_beta   90.00
_cell.angle_gamma   90.00
#
_symmetry.space_group_name_H-M   'P 1'
#
loop_
_entity.id
_entity.type
_entity.pdbx_description
1 polymer ?
#
loop_
_entity_poly.entity_id
_entity_poly.type
_entity_poly.pdbx_seq_one_letter_code
_entity_poly.pdbx_strand_id
1 'polypeptide(L)'
;MRSARTRRSRVRMQRLSDLSVNRMVPNILTLLALCAGMTAIRFAMGGNFEGAVFSIIAAGVFDGLDGRMARLLKATSSFGAELDSLADFVSFGVAPAAVIYLWTMSELHGLGWAIVLFFAVCCALRLARFNSATHGEVPSYAAPFFTGAPAPAGAGLVMVPMFLSFEWGDWLFRSPYLNAVTVTGIALLMVSKVPTVSLKRIRIPHHMVVPTLLGFGVATAFLTTEPWLTLTLVGIVYVGSIPLTIRSYYRLKRVAEARKTESGGKQEPVPVAAVAPIPLGETALPPNEWRH
;
A
#
# COMPACT_ATOMS: atom_id res chain seq x y z
N MET A 1 -45.79 29.96 10.15
CA MET A 1 -45.61 28.54 10.57
C MET A 1 -45.41 27.54 9.43
N ARG A 2 -45.33 27.90 8.13
CA ARG A 2 -45.12 26.99 6.99
C ARG A 2 -43.63 26.66 6.68
N SER A 3 -42.67 27.46 7.12
CA SER A 3 -41.24 27.32 6.78
C SER A 3 -40.51 26.19 7.53
N ALA A 4 -40.93 25.84 8.74
CA ALA A 4 -40.25 24.81 9.54
C ALA A 4 -40.56 23.38 9.12
N ARG A 5 -41.70 23.15 8.46
CA ARG A 5 -42.14 21.81 8.00
C ARG A 5 -41.39 21.32 6.75
N THR A 6 -41.06 22.26 5.85
CA THR A 6 -40.33 21.95 4.61
C THR A 6 -38.83 21.64 4.86
N ARG A 7 -38.24 22.25 5.90
CA ARG A 7 -36.84 21.99 6.26
C ARG A 7 -36.65 20.59 6.88
N ARG A 8 -37.63 20.15 7.70
CA ARG A 8 -37.58 18.79 8.30
C ARG A 8 -37.80 17.67 7.28
N SER A 9 -38.61 17.87 6.25
CA SER A 9 -38.79 16.86 5.18
C SER A 9 -37.58 16.73 4.26
N ARG A 10 -36.88 17.83 3.96
CA ARG A 10 -35.61 17.77 3.18
C ARG A 10 -34.51 17.05 3.94
N VAL A 11 -34.34 17.26 5.23
CA VAL A 11 -33.34 16.55 6.05
C VAL A 11 -33.67 15.05 6.16
N ARG A 12 -34.97 14.70 6.19
CA ARG A 12 -35.38 13.26 6.23
C ARG A 12 -35.19 12.56 4.88
N MET A 13 -35.40 13.27 3.76
CA MET A 13 -35.11 12.70 2.42
C MET A 13 -33.61 12.54 2.15
N GLN A 14 -32.77 13.43 2.62
CA GLN A 14 -31.33 13.26 2.52
C GLN A 14 -30.81 12.03 3.31
N ARG A 15 -31.42 11.74 4.47
CA ARG A 15 -31.07 10.50 5.23
C ARG A 15 -31.48 9.20 4.55
N LEU A 16 -32.50 9.20 3.71
CA LEU A 16 -32.94 8.00 2.99
C LEU A 16 -32.16 7.78 1.67
N SER A 17 -31.62 8.85 1.06
CA SER A 17 -30.73 8.73 -0.10
C SER A 17 -29.35 8.16 0.26
N ASP A 18 -28.96 8.17 1.54
CA ASP A 18 -27.69 7.63 2.01
C ASP A 18 -27.70 6.08 2.12
N LEU A 19 -28.86 5.45 1.98
CA LEU A 19 -29.02 3.96 1.93
C LEU A 19 -28.99 3.41 0.49
N SER A 20 -28.33 4.07 -0.43
CA SER A 20 -28.12 3.58 -1.79
C SER A 20 -27.32 2.27 -1.73
N VAL A 21 -27.85 1.19 -2.32
CA VAL A 21 -27.18 -0.12 -2.45
C VAL A 21 -25.77 0.03 -3.00
N ASN A 22 -25.54 1.01 -3.86
CA ASN A 22 -24.23 1.32 -4.42
C ASN A 22 -23.16 1.68 -3.38
N ARG A 23 -23.56 2.23 -2.21
CA ARG A 23 -22.64 2.53 -1.10
C ARG A 23 -22.35 1.33 -0.21
N MET A 24 -23.18 0.30 -0.27
CA MET A 24 -22.99 -0.94 0.51
C MET A 24 -21.93 -1.85 -0.12
N VAL A 25 -21.83 -1.87 -1.45
CA VAL A 25 -20.92 -2.77 -2.16
C VAL A 25 -19.45 -2.59 -1.73
N PRO A 26 -18.87 -1.38 -1.70
CA PRO A 26 -17.49 -1.21 -1.19
C PRO A 26 -17.34 -1.68 0.25
N ASN A 27 -18.27 -1.30 1.14
CA ASN A 27 -18.20 -1.69 2.55
C ASN A 27 -18.29 -3.21 2.75
N ILE A 28 -19.04 -3.93 1.90
CA ILE A 28 -19.08 -5.40 1.93
C ILE A 28 -17.72 -5.98 1.55
N LEU A 29 -17.05 -5.42 0.53
CA LEU A 29 -15.71 -5.85 0.15
C LEU A 29 -14.68 -5.61 1.26
N THR A 30 -14.75 -4.46 1.93
CA THR A 30 -13.92 -4.16 3.10
C THR A 30 -14.17 -5.15 4.24
N LEU A 31 -15.42 -5.53 4.51
CA LEU A 31 -15.75 -6.56 5.50
C LEU A 31 -15.23 -7.95 5.09
N LEU A 32 -15.26 -8.28 3.79
CA LEU A 32 -14.67 -9.52 3.28
C LEU A 32 -13.15 -9.53 3.45
N ALA A 33 -12.47 -8.38 3.25
CA ALA A 33 -11.05 -8.23 3.53
C ALA A 33 -10.76 -8.49 5.02
N LEU A 34 -11.54 -7.90 5.92
CA LEU A 34 -11.43 -8.13 7.36
C LEU A 34 -11.64 -9.62 7.71
N CYS A 35 -12.67 -10.26 7.17
CA CYS A 35 -12.94 -11.67 7.39
C CYS A 35 -11.79 -12.56 6.89
N ALA A 36 -11.19 -12.22 5.75
CA ALA A 36 -10.04 -12.94 5.22
C ALA A 36 -8.81 -12.78 6.12
N GLY A 37 -8.53 -11.56 6.62
CA GLY A 37 -7.47 -11.31 7.59
C GLY A 37 -7.64 -12.11 8.89
N MET A 38 -8.85 -12.15 9.45
CA MET A 38 -9.17 -12.96 10.62
C MET A 38 -9.07 -14.47 10.33
N THR A 39 -9.43 -14.90 9.13
CA THR A 39 -9.30 -16.29 8.69
C THR A 39 -7.84 -16.71 8.59
N ALA A 40 -6.93 -15.80 8.22
CA ALA A 40 -5.49 -16.07 8.22
C ALA A 40 -4.99 -16.43 9.63
N ILE A 41 -5.42 -15.71 10.66
CA ILE A 41 -5.07 -16.01 12.06
C ILE A 41 -5.58 -17.42 12.43
N ARG A 42 -6.83 -17.75 12.08
CA ARG A 42 -7.40 -19.07 12.34
C ARG A 42 -6.59 -20.19 11.67
N PHE A 43 -6.18 -20.02 10.41
CA PHE A 43 -5.35 -21.00 9.72
C PHE A 43 -3.98 -21.16 10.40
N ALA A 44 -3.34 -20.06 10.79
CA ALA A 44 -2.07 -20.09 11.50
C ALA A 44 -2.18 -20.79 12.86
N MET A 45 -3.27 -20.60 13.61
CA MET A 45 -3.55 -21.33 14.85
C MET A 45 -3.70 -22.84 14.63
N GLY A 46 -4.18 -23.24 13.46
CA GLY A 46 -4.26 -24.64 13.03
C GLY A 46 -2.98 -25.19 12.41
N GLY A 47 -1.89 -24.41 12.35
CA GLY A 47 -0.63 -24.81 11.72
C GLY A 47 -0.64 -24.78 10.18
N ASN A 48 -1.73 -24.32 9.55
CA ASN A 48 -1.82 -24.19 8.11
C ASN A 48 -1.33 -22.79 7.67
N PHE A 49 0.00 -22.63 7.60
CA PHE A 49 0.61 -21.33 7.27
C PHE A 49 0.44 -20.95 5.80
N GLU A 50 0.37 -21.92 4.88
CA GLU A 50 0.05 -21.66 3.46
C GLU A 50 -1.36 -21.06 3.32
N GLY A 51 -2.36 -21.66 3.97
CA GLY A 51 -3.72 -21.14 4.03
C GLY A 51 -3.80 -19.74 4.66
N ALA A 52 -2.97 -19.47 5.67
CA ALA A 52 -2.87 -18.16 6.28
C ALA A 52 -2.35 -17.10 5.29
N VAL A 53 -1.28 -17.41 4.52
CA VAL A 53 -0.75 -16.53 3.49
C VAL A 53 -1.78 -16.25 2.40
N PHE A 54 -2.43 -17.28 1.85
CA PHE A 54 -3.47 -17.10 0.84
C PHE A 54 -4.64 -16.24 1.35
N SER A 55 -5.00 -16.36 2.62
CA SER A 55 -6.04 -15.54 3.24
C SER A 55 -5.63 -14.07 3.35
N ILE A 56 -4.36 -13.76 3.65
CA ILE A 56 -3.84 -12.38 3.66
C ILE A 56 -3.80 -11.81 2.23
N ILE A 57 -3.42 -12.62 1.23
CA ILE A 57 -3.46 -12.21 -0.18
C ILE A 57 -4.91 -11.90 -0.60
N ALA A 58 -5.86 -12.76 -0.24
CA ALA A 58 -7.29 -12.53 -0.51
C ALA A 58 -7.78 -11.23 0.14
N ALA A 59 -7.37 -10.95 1.39
CA ALA A 59 -7.65 -9.66 2.03
C ALA A 59 -7.13 -8.48 1.21
N GLY A 60 -5.89 -8.57 0.69
CA GLY A 60 -5.31 -7.53 -0.17
C GLY A 60 -6.03 -7.35 -1.51
N VAL A 61 -6.58 -8.43 -2.08
CA VAL A 61 -7.41 -8.34 -3.29
C VAL A 61 -8.72 -7.63 -3.00
N PHE A 62 -9.42 -7.99 -1.90
CA PHE A 62 -10.67 -7.34 -1.52
C PHE A 62 -10.48 -5.86 -1.20
N ASP A 63 -9.42 -5.47 -0.47
CA ASP A 63 -9.02 -4.10 -0.20
C ASP A 63 -8.74 -3.31 -1.50
N GLY A 64 -7.99 -3.89 -2.43
CA GLY A 64 -7.75 -3.25 -3.73
C GLY A 64 -9.01 -3.08 -4.57
N LEU A 65 -10.02 -3.94 -4.40
CA LEU A 65 -11.30 -3.89 -5.12
C LEU A 65 -12.25 -2.86 -4.49
N ASP A 66 -12.36 -2.78 -3.16
CA ASP A 66 -13.30 -1.89 -2.49
C ASP A 66 -13.00 -0.41 -2.79
N GLY A 67 -11.74 0.00 -2.72
CA GLY A 67 -11.32 1.35 -3.09
C GLY A 67 -11.56 1.68 -4.57
N ARG A 68 -11.46 0.70 -5.48
CA ARG A 68 -11.83 0.89 -6.90
C ARG A 68 -13.33 1.00 -7.08
N MET A 69 -14.10 0.11 -6.43
CA MET A 69 -15.55 0.12 -6.49
C MET A 69 -16.15 1.39 -5.89
N ALA A 70 -15.61 1.89 -4.75
CA ALA A 70 -16.05 3.14 -4.16
C ALA A 70 -15.90 4.33 -5.13
N ARG A 71 -14.80 4.38 -5.89
CA ARG A 71 -14.58 5.42 -6.92
C ARG A 71 -15.46 5.25 -8.14
N LEU A 72 -15.61 4.03 -8.66
CA LEU A 72 -16.46 3.74 -9.82
C LEU A 72 -17.93 4.05 -9.54
N LEU A 73 -18.43 3.69 -8.37
CA LEU A 73 -19.81 3.89 -7.97
C LEU A 73 -20.07 5.29 -7.39
N LYS A 74 -19.02 6.16 -7.30
CA LYS A 74 -19.08 7.48 -6.63
C LYS A 74 -19.68 7.38 -5.21
N ALA A 75 -19.34 6.30 -4.50
CA ALA A 75 -19.93 5.88 -3.23
C ALA A 75 -19.00 6.10 -2.05
N THR A 76 -18.04 7.01 -2.17
CA THR A 76 -17.12 7.37 -1.07
C THR A 76 -17.90 7.98 0.09
N SER A 77 -17.65 7.49 1.32
CA SER A 77 -18.24 8.00 2.56
C SER A 77 -17.20 8.04 3.67
N SER A 78 -17.37 8.93 4.66
CA SER A 78 -16.50 8.96 5.84
C SER A 78 -16.55 7.66 6.62
N PHE A 79 -17.72 7.05 6.76
CA PHE A 79 -17.87 5.75 7.41
C PHE A 79 -17.08 4.65 6.68
N GLY A 80 -17.15 4.61 5.32
CA GLY A 80 -16.40 3.64 4.53
C GLY A 80 -14.89 3.81 4.69
N ALA A 81 -14.38 5.05 4.73
CA ALA A 81 -12.96 5.32 4.92
C ALA A 81 -12.43 4.91 6.31
N GLU A 82 -13.23 5.09 7.36
CA GLU A 82 -12.87 4.60 8.70
C GLU A 82 -12.92 3.07 8.79
N LEU A 83 -13.95 2.44 8.19
CA LEU A 83 -14.08 0.99 8.13
C LEU A 83 -12.90 0.36 7.39
N ASP A 84 -12.51 0.93 6.26
CA ASP A 84 -11.35 0.56 5.44
C ASP A 84 -10.05 0.59 6.27
N SER A 85 -9.80 1.68 6.98
CA SER A 85 -8.63 1.81 7.84
C SER A 85 -8.57 0.79 8.98
N LEU A 86 -9.72 0.44 9.56
CA LEU A 86 -9.81 -0.59 10.59
C LEU A 86 -9.59 -1.99 10.03
N ALA A 87 -10.17 -2.28 8.86
CA ALA A 87 -9.98 -3.54 8.15
C ALA A 87 -8.53 -3.72 7.71
N ASP A 88 -7.90 -2.65 7.18
CA ASP A 88 -6.48 -2.61 6.82
C ASP A 88 -5.57 -2.91 8.00
N PHE A 89 -5.85 -2.30 9.15
CA PHE A 89 -5.06 -2.53 10.36
C PHE A 89 -5.11 -4.00 10.79
N VAL A 90 -6.30 -4.61 10.78
CA VAL A 90 -6.44 -6.02 11.15
C VAL A 90 -5.80 -6.93 10.10
N SER A 91 -6.06 -6.70 8.82
CA SER A 91 -5.64 -7.59 7.74
C SER A 91 -4.14 -7.51 7.43
N PHE A 92 -3.52 -6.32 7.57
CA PHE A 92 -2.12 -6.09 7.20
C PHE A 92 -1.21 -5.72 8.38
N GLY A 93 -1.78 -5.45 9.56
CA GLY A 93 -1.03 -5.22 10.80
C GLY A 93 -1.12 -6.42 11.73
N VAL A 94 -2.32 -6.74 12.20
CA VAL A 94 -2.54 -7.76 13.23
C VAL A 94 -2.38 -9.18 12.68
N ALA A 95 -3.02 -9.50 11.55
CA ALA A 95 -3.00 -10.85 11.00
C ALA A 95 -1.58 -11.31 10.62
N PRO A 96 -0.76 -10.56 9.84
CA PRO A 96 0.61 -10.97 9.57
C PRO A 96 1.47 -11.07 10.83
N ALA A 97 1.31 -10.17 11.81
CA ALA A 97 2.00 -10.22 13.09
C ALA A 97 1.69 -11.54 13.84
N ALA A 98 0.39 -11.90 13.91
CA ALA A 98 -0.05 -13.14 14.54
C ALA A 98 0.46 -14.38 13.81
N VAL A 99 0.40 -14.38 12.47
CA VAL A 99 0.89 -15.50 11.64
C VAL A 99 2.38 -15.73 11.87
N ILE A 100 3.21 -14.69 11.81
CA ILE A 100 4.66 -14.79 12.04
C ILE A 100 4.97 -15.19 13.47
N TYR A 101 4.20 -14.68 14.46
CA TYR A 101 4.36 -15.08 15.85
C TYR A 101 4.14 -16.59 16.02
N LEU A 102 3.03 -17.10 15.52
CA LEU A 102 2.70 -18.52 15.60
C LEU A 102 3.64 -19.42 14.78
N TRP A 103 4.20 -18.89 13.71
CA TRP A 103 5.09 -19.66 12.86
C TRP A 103 6.48 -19.87 13.46
N THR A 104 7.08 -18.81 14.04
CA THR A 104 8.48 -18.88 14.52
C THR A 104 8.78 -18.02 15.74
N MET A 105 8.16 -16.82 15.88
CA MET A 105 8.54 -15.85 16.90
C MET A 105 8.15 -16.28 18.32
N SER A 106 7.23 -17.24 18.48
CA SER A 106 6.88 -17.84 19.78
C SER A 106 8.08 -18.48 20.49
N GLU A 107 9.09 -18.93 19.74
CA GLU A 107 10.32 -19.48 20.29
C GLU A 107 11.15 -18.45 21.09
N LEU A 108 11.03 -17.15 20.75
CA LEU A 108 11.67 -16.05 21.50
C LEU A 108 10.85 -15.58 22.71
N HIS A 109 9.77 -16.29 23.06
CA HIS A 109 8.92 -15.99 24.22
C HIS A 109 8.46 -14.51 24.24
N GLY A 110 8.71 -13.79 25.35
CA GLY A 110 8.29 -12.40 25.50
C GLY A 110 8.92 -11.42 24.50
N LEU A 111 10.16 -11.66 24.07
CA LEU A 111 10.82 -10.82 23.06
C LEU A 111 10.16 -10.97 21.69
N GLY A 112 9.82 -12.20 21.29
CA GLY A 112 9.11 -12.43 20.03
C GLY A 112 7.75 -11.73 19.99
N TRP A 113 7.02 -11.77 21.11
CA TRP A 113 5.75 -11.05 21.25
C TRP A 113 5.94 -9.54 21.14
N ALA A 114 6.95 -8.97 21.81
CA ALA A 114 7.24 -7.54 21.75
C ALA A 114 7.55 -7.07 20.33
N ILE A 115 8.29 -7.86 19.54
CA ILE A 115 8.65 -7.53 18.16
C ILE A 115 7.41 -7.52 17.24
N VAL A 116 6.53 -8.51 17.34
CA VAL A 116 5.32 -8.54 16.50
C VAL A 116 4.32 -7.47 16.92
N LEU A 117 4.23 -7.14 18.20
CA LEU A 117 3.46 -5.98 18.68
C LEU A 117 4.01 -4.68 18.11
N PHE A 118 5.34 -4.51 18.11
CA PHE A 118 5.99 -3.34 17.51
C PHE A 118 5.63 -3.19 16.05
N PHE A 119 5.61 -4.29 15.28
CA PHE A 119 5.16 -4.26 13.88
C PHE A 119 3.71 -3.80 13.76
N ALA A 120 2.79 -4.35 14.54
CA ALA A 120 1.38 -3.95 14.52
C ALA A 120 1.20 -2.46 14.90
N VAL A 121 1.91 -1.98 15.92
CA VAL A 121 1.90 -0.55 16.30
C VAL A 121 2.44 0.33 15.18
N CYS A 122 3.53 -0.05 14.52
CA CYS A 122 4.07 0.69 13.38
C CYS A 122 3.07 0.73 12.21
N CYS A 123 2.33 -0.35 11.96
CA CYS A 123 1.25 -0.38 10.98
C CYS A 123 0.12 0.61 11.34
N ALA A 124 -0.34 0.61 12.60
CA ALA A 124 -1.35 1.54 13.09
C ALA A 124 -0.91 3.01 12.93
N LEU A 125 0.31 3.33 13.37
CA LEU A 125 0.87 4.68 13.25
C LEU A 125 0.99 5.14 11.79
N ARG A 126 1.36 4.22 10.90
CA ARG A 126 1.40 4.50 9.47
C ARG A 126 0.01 4.83 8.92
N LEU A 127 -1.02 4.02 9.23
CA LEU A 127 -2.39 4.24 8.78
C LEU A 127 -2.94 5.56 9.34
N ALA A 128 -2.73 5.84 10.63
CA ALA A 128 -3.14 7.09 11.27
C ALA A 128 -2.48 8.31 10.59
N ARG A 129 -1.17 8.23 10.28
CA ARG A 129 -0.46 9.30 9.57
C ARG A 129 -0.99 9.50 8.16
N PHE A 130 -1.31 8.42 7.44
CA PHE A 130 -1.88 8.50 6.10
C PHE A 130 -3.24 9.20 6.11
N ASN A 131 -4.13 8.83 7.03
CA ASN A 131 -5.45 9.45 7.18
C ASN A 131 -5.36 10.94 7.53
N SER A 132 -4.43 11.29 8.44
CA SER A 132 -4.20 12.70 8.82
C SER A 132 -3.63 13.55 7.67
N ALA A 133 -2.77 12.96 6.83
CA ALA A 133 -2.13 13.65 5.71
C ALA A 133 -3.07 13.91 4.52
N THR A 134 -4.21 13.21 4.43
CA THR A 134 -5.18 13.36 3.33
C THR A 134 -5.84 14.75 3.31
N HIS A 135 -5.70 15.55 4.39
CA HIS A 135 -6.26 16.90 4.54
C HIS A 135 -5.23 18.02 4.31
N GLY A 136 -3.98 17.70 3.92
CA GLY A 136 -2.91 18.69 3.71
C GLY A 136 -2.51 18.85 2.24
N GLU A 137 -2.01 20.07 1.89
CA GLU A 137 -1.42 20.31 0.56
C GLU A 137 -0.08 19.57 0.42
N VAL A 138 -0.01 18.63 -0.52
CA VAL A 138 1.21 17.88 -0.83
C VAL A 138 2.00 18.64 -1.90
N PRO A 139 3.29 18.98 -1.69
CA PRO A 139 4.12 19.62 -2.71
C PRO A 139 4.15 18.80 -4.01
N SER A 140 4.11 19.47 -5.17
CA SER A 140 4.02 18.83 -6.49
C SER A 140 5.12 17.81 -6.78
N TYR A 141 6.34 18.01 -6.24
CA TYR A 141 7.46 17.06 -6.38
C TYR A 141 7.30 15.80 -5.53
N ALA A 142 6.52 15.85 -4.45
CA ALA A 142 6.27 14.71 -3.56
C ALA A 142 5.06 13.88 -4.00
N ALA A 143 4.21 14.41 -4.87
CA ALA A 143 2.98 13.76 -5.33
C ALA A 143 3.15 12.36 -5.97
N PRO A 144 4.26 12.00 -6.64
CA PRO A 144 4.46 10.65 -7.19
C PRO A 144 4.96 9.62 -6.16
N PHE A 145 5.29 10.02 -4.94
CA PHE A 145 5.89 9.15 -3.92
C PHE A 145 4.96 8.95 -2.73
N PHE A 146 4.97 7.72 -2.19
CA PHE A 146 4.43 7.46 -0.86
C PHE A 146 5.52 7.67 0.19
N THR A 147 5.14 8.07 1.38
CA THR A 147 6.04 8.13 2.54
C THR A 147 5.94 6.81 3.32
N GLY A 148 7.02 6.03 3.34
CA GLY A 148 7.08 4.71 3.95
C GLY A 148 6.42 3.60 3.10
N ALA A 149 6.62 2.33 3.49
CA ALA A 149 6.00 1.21 2.81
C ALA A 149 4.47 1.16 3.06
N PRO A 150 3.64 0.90 2.03
CA PRO A 150 2.19 0.67 2.23
C PRO A 150 1.92 -0.52 3.15
N ALA A 151 0.80 -0.53 3.91
CA ALA A 151 0.48 -1.62 4.84
C ALA A 151 0.40 -3.00 4.15
N PRO A 152 -0.26 -3.15 2.99
CA PRO A 152 -0.25 -4.41 2.26
C PRO A 152 1.16 -4.86 1.84
N ALA A 153 2.03 -3.92 1.43
CA ALA A 153 3.42 -4.24 1.10
C ALA A 153 4.21 -4.67 2.35
N GLY A 154 4.03 -3.99 3.48
CA GLY A 154 4.63 -4.39 4.76
C GLY A 154 4.21 -5.79 5.18
N ALA A 155 2.92 -6.12 5.06
CA ALA A 155 2.40 -7.46 5.31
C ALA A 155 3.02 -8.52 4.40
N GLY A 156 3.13 -8.25 3.11
CA GLY A 156 3.80 -9.16 2.15
C GLY A 156 5.28 -9.34 2.45
N LEU A 157 5.99 -8.26 2.74
CA LEU A 157 7.44 -8.30 3.01
C LEU A 157 7.78 -9.05 4.30
N VAL A 158 6.99 -8.91 5.36
CA VAL A 158 7.25 -9.61 6.62
C VAL A 158 7.09 -11.12 6.48
N MET A 159 6.33 -11.58 5.49
CA MET A 159 6.14 -13.00 5.19
C MET A 159 7.16 -13.56 4.18
N VAL A 160 8.05 -12.75 3.60
CA VAL A 160 9.06 -13.24 2.63
C VAL A 160 9.90 -14.40 3.17
N PRO A 161 10.42 -14.39 4.42
CA PRO A 161 11.14 -15.56 4.94
C PRO A 161 10.28 -16.83 4.98
N MET A 162 8.97 -16.71 5.23
CA MET A 162 8.02 -17.83 5.18
C MET A 162 7.85 -18.37 3.76
N PHE A 163 7.76 -17.50 2.73
CA PHE A 163 7.70 -17.92 1.34
C PHE A 163 8.96 -18.68 0.93
N LEU A 164 10.14 -18.19 1.35
CA LEU A 164 11.42 -18.85 1.12
C LEU A 164 11.50 -20.21 1.83
N SER A 165 10.91 -20.32 3.02
CA SER A 165 10.85 -21.57 3.77
C SER A 165 9.97 -22.63 3.05
N PHE A 166 8.85 -22.22 2.45
CA PHE A 166 7.98 -23.13 1.68
C PHE A 166 8.66 -23.65 0.42
N GLU A 167 9.57 -22.86 -0.18
CA GLU A 167 10.27 -23.23 -1.42
C GLU A 167 11.55 -24.03 -1.17
N TRP A 168 12.37 -23.57 -0.21
CA TRP A 168 13.73 -24.11 0.00
C TRP A 168 13.93 -24.78 1.37
N GLY A 169 12.87 -24.88 2.19
CA GLY A 169 12.90 -25.53 3.49
C GLY A 169 13.22 -24.61 4.67
N ASP A 170 13.00 -25.14 5.86
CA ASP A 170 12.95 -24.39 7.11
C ASP A 170 14.33 -24.03 7.71
N TRP A 171 15.41 -24.69 7.31
CA TRP A 171 16.68 -24.69 8.03
C TRP A 171 17.27 -23.30 8.32
N LEU A 172 17.10 -22.34 7.43
CA LEU A 172 17.56 -20.96 7.60
C LEU A 172 16.40 -19.99 7.79
N PHE A 173 15.35 -20.13 6.98
CA PHE A 173 14.31 -19.13 6.85
C PHE A 173 13.32 -19.11 8.02
N ARG A 174 13.17 -20.23 8.73
CA ARG A 174 12.36 -20.34 9.94
C ARG A 174 13.12 -19.90 11.19
N SER A 175 14.38 -19.45 11.06
CA SER A 175 15.14 -18.94 12.21
C SER A 175 14.41 -17.76 12.89
N PRO A 176 14.16 -17.83 14.21
CA PRO A 176 13.47 -16.75 14.93
C PRO A 176 14.27 -15.45 14.93
N TYR A 177 15.62 -15.53 14.92
CA TYR A 177 16.47 -14.35 14.85
C TYR A 177 16.43 -13.64 13.50
N LEU A 178 16.43 -14.39 12.39
CA LEU A 178 16.27 -13.85 11.05
C LEU A 178 14.92 -13.13 10.93
N ASN A 179 13.87 -13.77 11.40
CA ASN A 179 12.52 -13.21 11.38
C ASN A 179 12.39 -11.98 12.28
N ALA A 180 13.04 -11.96 13.46
CA ALA A 180 13.08 -10.81 14.35
C ALA A 180 13.69 -9.58 13.65
N VAL A 181 14.82 -9.75 12.95
CA VAL A 181 15.47 -8.68 12.19
C VAL A 181 14.59 -8.22 11.04
N THR A 182 13.99 -9.15 10.30
CA THR A 182 13.10 -8.85 9.16
C THR A 182 11.86 -8.08 9.61
N VAL A 183 11.15 -8.56 10.63
CA VAL A 183 9.95 -7.91 11.18
C VAL A 183 10.26 -6.50 11.68
N THR A 184 11.35 -6.35 12.45
CA THR A 184 11.77 -5.05 12.98
C THR A 184 12.15 -4.09 11.86
N GLY A 185 12.94 -4.54 10.87
CA GLY A 185 13.35 -3.74 9.73
C GLY A 185 12.16 -3.23 8.90
N ILE A 186 11.18 -4.09 8.65
CA ILE A 186 9.97 -3.73 7.90
C ILE A 186 9.07 -2.80 8.72
N ALA A 187 8.92 -3.03 10.02
CA ALA A 187 8.19 -2.14 10.92
C ALA A 187 8.77 -0.70 10.88
N LEU A 188 10.08 -0.57 10.98
CA LEU A 188 10.78 0.72 10.86
C LEU A 188 10.59 1.33 9.46
N LEU A 189 10.64 0.53 8.39
CA LEU A 189 10.41 0.99 7.03
C LEU A 189 8.99 1.56 6.86
N MET A 190 7.97 0.96 7.47
CA MET A 190 6.58 1.43 7.42
C MET A 190 6.41 2.82 8.05
N VAL A 191 7.06 3.09 9.18
CA VAL A 191 6.98 4.39 9.89
C VAL A 191 7.94 5.42 9.29
N SER A 192 8.96 4.99 8.56
CA SER A 192 9.97 5.87 7.98
C SER A 192 9.36 6.90 7.01
N LYS A 193 10.10 7.99 6.78
CA LYS A 193 9.77 8.99 5.76
C LYS A 193 10.40 8.67 4.40
N VAL A 194 10.89 7.45 4.21
CA VAL A 194 11.52 7.02 2.96
C VAL A 194 10.51 7.07 1.82
N PRO A 195 10.80 7.76 0.73
CA PRO A 195 9.91 7.78 -0.43
C PRO A 195 9.90 6.41 -1.11
N THR A 196 8.71 5.82 -1.27
CA THR A 196 8.50 4.55 -1.95
C THR A 196 7.70 4.73 -3.24
N VAL A 197 7.85 3.79 -4.17
CA VAL A 197 7.21 3.86 -5.50
C VAL A 197 5.70 3.87 -5.37
N SER A 198 5.05 4.85 -6.01
CA SER A 198 3.61 4.86 -6.22
C SER A 198 3.29 4.37 -7.63
N LEU A 199 2.69 3.19 -7.73
CA LEU A 199 2.23 2.61 -9.01
C LEU A 199 1.08 3.40 -9.65
N LYS A 200 0.48 4.36 -8.94
CA LYS A 200 -0.72 5.11 -9.39
C LYS A 200 -0.48 5.98 -10.64
N ARG A 201 0.76 6.27 -11.03
CA ARG A 201 1.09 7.21 -12.13
C ARG A 201 1.79 6.56 -13.32
N ILE A 202 1.89 5.25 -13.39
CA ILE A 202 2.44 4.59 -14.58
C ILE A 202 1.44 4.79 -15.73
N ARG A 203 1.74 5.74 -16.62
CA ARG A 203 1.05 5.86 -17.92
C ARG A 203 1.72 4.88 -18.87
N ILE A 204 1.00 3.86 -19.28
CA ILE A 204 1.49 2.89 -20.27
C ILE A 204 1.27 3.52 -21.65
N PRO A 205 2.33 3.86 -22.40
CA PRO A 205 2.18 4.35 -23.77
C PRO A 205 1.60 3.24 -24.67
N HIS A 206 0.89 3.61 -25.72
CA HIS A 206 0.15 2.65 -26.57
C HIS A 206 1.03 1.51 -27.11
N HIS A 207 2.30 1.77 -27.45
CA HIS A 207 3.23 0.74 -27.92
C HIS A 207 3.63 -0.28 -26.85
N MET A 208 3.45 0.04 -25.56
CA MET A 208 3.76 -0.84 -24.43
C MET A 208 2.55 -1.65 -23.93
N VAL A 209 1.37 -1.47 -24.52
CA VAL A 209 0.15 -2.17 -24.08
C VAL A 209 0.29 -3.69 -24.26
N VAL A 210 0.72 -4.14 -25.43
CA VAL A 210 0.89 -5.58 -25.73
C VAL A 210 1.98 -6.22 -24.86
N PRO A 211 3.19 -5.65 -24.73
CA PRO A 211 4.20 -6.17 -23.79
C PRO A 211 3.72 -6.21 -22.34
N THR A 212 2.95 -5.20 -21.89
CA THR A 212 2.41 -5.17 -20.53
C THR A 212 1.38 -6.26 -20.30
N LEU A 213 0.47 -6.50 -21.26
CA LEU A 213 -0.50 -7.58 -21.17
C LEU A 213 0.17 -8.95 -21.17
N LEU A 214 1.19 -9.13 -22.02
CA LEU A 214 1.98 -10.37 -22.04
C LEU A 214 2.70 -10.58 -20.71
N GLY A 215 3.35 -9.54 -20.18
CA GLY A 215 4.01 -9.58 -18.87
C GLY A 215 3.03 -9.89 -17.73
N PHE A 216 1.83 -9.33 -17.76
CA PHE A 216 0.77 -9.66 -16.80
C PHE A 216 0.32 -11.12 -16.92
N GLY A 217 0.14 -11.63 -18.14
CA GLY A 217 -0.21 -13.03 -18.38
C GLY A 217 0.87 -14.00 -17.86
N VAL A 218 2.14 -13.70 -18.15
CA VAL A 218 3.29 -14.47 -17.64
C VAL A 218 3.35 -14.42 -16.10
N ALA A 219 3.20 -13.24 -15.49
CA ALA A 219 3.18 -13.10 -14.03
C ALA A 219 2.03 -13.88 -13.38
N THR A 220 0.85 -13.90 -14.01
CA THR A 220 -0.30 -14.69 -13.54
C THR A 220 -0.02 -16.18 -13.66
N ALA A 221 0.58 -16.63 -14.76
CA ALA A 221 0.97 -18.02 -14.94
C ALA A 221 1.97 -18.46 -13.86
N PHE A 222 3.02 -17.66 -13.61
CA PHE A 222 3.98 -17.93 -12.54
C PHE A 222 3.34 -17.94 -11.15
N LEU A 223 2.40 -17.02 -10.87
CA LEU A 223 1.70 -16.99 -9.59
C LEU A 223 0.84 -18.24 -9.35
N THR A 224 0.35 -18.87 -10.40
CA THR A 224 -0.45 -20.11 -10.28
C THR A 224 0.39 -21.37 -10.22
N THR A 225 1.56 -21.40 -10.87
CA THR A 225 2.46 -22.57 -10.90
C THR A 225 3.43 -22.57 -9.72
N GLU A 226 4.05 -21.41 -9.44
CA GLU A 226 5.10 -21.23 -8.43
C GLU A 226 4.79 -20.01 -7.56
N PRO A 227 3.77 -20.08 -6.68
CA PRO A 227 3.30 -18.93 -5.92
C PRO A 227 4.36 -18.37 -4.98
N TRP A 228 5.11 -19.22 -4.29
CA TRP A 228 6.07 -18.82 -3.28
C TRP A 228 7.27 -18.09 -3.88
N LEU A 229 7.79 -18.61 -4.98
CA LEU A 229 8.88 -17.98 -5.73
C LEU A 229 8.45 -16.62 -6.28
N THR A 230 7.24 -16.55 -6.85
CA THR A 230 6.69 -15.32 -7.43
C THR A 230 6.51 -14.23 -6.37
N LEU A 231 5.92 -14.57 -5.23
CA LEU A 231 5.71 -13.64 -4.11
C LEU A 231 7.06 -13.15 -3.54
N THR A 232 8.02 -14.05 -3.41
CA THR A 232 9.38 -13.70 -2.99
C THR A 232 10.04 -12.74 -3.97
N LEU A 233 9.97 -13.02 -5.26
CA LEU A 233 10.54 -12.16 -6.30
C LEU A 233 9.91 -10.76 -6.28
N VAL A 234 8.60 -10.68 -6.14
CA VAL A 234 7.88 -9.40 -6.00
C VAL A 234 8.39 -8.63 -4.78
N GLY A 235 8.59 -9.30 -3.63
CA GLY A 235 9.13 -8.70 -2.43
C GLY A 235 10.56 -8.18 -2.63
N ILE A 236 11.44 -8.97 -3.25
CA ILE A 236 12.84 -8.59 -3.53
C ILE A 236 12.88 -7.40 -4.49
N VAL A 237 12.10 -7.42 -5.57
CA VAL A 237 12.01 -6.31 -6.54
C VAL A 237 11.51 -5.04 -5.86
N TYR A 238 10.51 -5.17 -4.98
CA TYR A 238 9.99 -4.03 -4.23
C TYR A 238 11.07 -3.42 -3.33
N VAL A 239 11.77 -4.22 -2.51
CA VAL A 239 12.87 -3.74 -1.65
C VAL A 239 14.01 -3.16 -2.49
N GLY A 240 14.40 -3.82 -3.58
CA GLY A 240 15.43 -3.34 -4.52
C GLY A 240 15.05 -2.02 -5.22
N SER A 241 13.75 -1.73 -5.37
CA SER A 241 13.28 -0.47 -5.94
C SER A 241 13.43 0.73 -4.98
N ILE A 242 13.51 0.49 -3.66
CA ILE A 242 13.56 1.56 -2.64
C ILE A 242 14.77 2.49 -2.85
N PRO A 243 16.04 2.02 -2.99
CA PRO A 243 17.17 2.91 -3.18
C PRO A 243 17.08 3.72 -4.47
N LEU A 244 16.50 3.17 -5.55
CA LEU A 244 16.27 3.89 -6.79
C LEU A 244 15.25 5.01 -6.60
N THR A 245 14.19 4.73 -5.86
CA THR A 245 13.14 5.71 -5.53
C THR A 245 13.68 6.84 -4.66
N ILE A 246 14.53 6.53 -3.68
CA ILE A 246 15.20 7.53 -2.84
C ILE A 246 16.05 8.46 -3.70
N ARG A 247 16.87 7.93 -4.62
CA ARG A 247 17.69 8.74 -5.53
C ARG A 247 16.82 9.64 -6.41
N SER A 248 15.75 9.10 -6.98
CA SER A 248 14.82 9.83 -7.83
C SER A 248 14.11 10.97 -7.07
N TYR A 249 13.67 10.72 -5.84
CA TYR A 249 13.05 11.72 -4.97
C TYR A 249 13.98 12.91 -4.68
N TYR A 250 15.22 12.63 -4.24
CA TYR A 250 16.17 13.69 -3.94
C TYR A 250 16.57 14.49 -5.19
N ARG A 251 16.63 13.84 -6.35
CA ARG A 251 16.86 14.53 -7.63
C ARG A 251 15.74 15.51 -7.95
N LEU A 252 14.48 15.06 -7.87
CA LEU A 252 13.30 15.89 -8.13
C LEU A 252 13.17 17.03 -7.12
N LYS A 253 13.47 16.77 -5.85
CA LYS A 253 13.49 17.79 -4.80
C LYS A 253 14.48 18.90 -5.10
N ARG A 254 15.74 18.57 -5.48
CA ARG A 254 16.78 19.55 -5.86
C ARG A 254 16.34 20.40 -7.05
N VAL A 255 15.76 19.79 -8.09
CA VAL A 255 15.25 20.52 -9.26
C VAL A 255 14.11 21.47 -8.88
N ALA A 256 13.19 21.05 -8.02
CA ALA A 256 12.10 21.90 -7.55
C ALA A 256 12.60 23.08 -6.69
N GLU A 257 13.61 22.86 -5.85
CA GLU A 257 14.23 23.90 -5.03
C GLU A 257 15.00 24.92 -5.90
N ALA A 258 15.76 24.47 -6.90
CA ALA A 258 16.44 25.34 -7.84
C ALA A 258 15.48 26.25 -8.61
N ARG A 259 14.36 25.70 -9.10
CA ARG A 259 13.31 26.49 -9.77
C ARG A 259 12.63 27.53 -8.85
N LYS A 260 12.47 27.21 -7.56
CA LYS A 260 11.94 28.18 -6.59
C LYS A 260 12.87 29.35 -6.38
N THR A 261 14.17 29.11 -6.39
CA THR A 261 15.19 30.18 -6.23
C THR A 261 15.22 31.07 -7.47
N GLU A 262 15.09 30.52 -8.69
CA GLU A 262 15.05 31.24 -9.95
C GLU A 262 13.77 32.09 -10.12
N SER A 263 12.61 31.62 -9.63
CA SER A 263 11.31 32.29 -9.76
C SER A 263 11.01 33.35 -8.69
N GLY A 264 11.96 33.72 -7.85
CA GLY A 264 11.81 34.81 -6.86
C GLY A 264 10.64 34.61 -5.88
N GLY A 265 10.27 33.38 -5.55
CA GLY A 265 9.28 33.06 -4.51
C GLY A 265 7.81 33.13 -4.94
N LYS A 266 7.48 33.42 -6.19
CA LYS A 266 6.07 33.32 -6.68
C LYS A 266 5.74 31.87 -7.00
N GLN A 267 4.86 31.28 -6.21
CA GLN A 267 4.25 29.98 -6.47
C GLN A 267 3.23 30.11 -7.61
N GLU A 268 3.59 29.72 -8.83
CA GLU A 268 2.57 29.25 -9.76
C GLU A 268 2.36 27.74 -9.52
N PRO A 269 1.12 27.29 -9.32
CA PRO A 269 0.82 25.85 -9.25
C PRO A 269 1.09 25.26 -10.63
N VAL A 270 2.13 24.44 -10.73
CA VAL A 270 2.42 23.70 -11.97
C VAL A 270 1.28 22.71 -12.19
N PRO A 271 0.54 22.80 -13.32
CA PRO A 271 -0.53 21.85 -13.60
C PRO A 271 0.02 20.43 -13.59
N VAL A 272 -0.71 19.53 -12.94
CA VAL A 272 -0.38 18.10 -12.77
C VAL A 272 -0.14 17.35 -14.10
N ALA A 273 -0.48 17.97 -15.24
CA ALA A 273 -0.29 17.46 -16.59
C ALA A 273 1.12 17.60 -17.18
N ALA A 274 2.01 18.40 -16.57
CA ALA A 274 3.30 18.78 -17.16
C ALA A 274 4.51 17.96 -16.66
N VAL A 275 4.32 16.97 -15.79
CA VAL A 275 5.42 16.06 -15.38
C VAL A 275 5.45 14.90 -16.37
N ALA A 276 6.24 15.07 -17.44
CA ALA A 276 6.54 14.02 -18.40
C ALA A 276 7.19 12.80 -17.69
N PRO A 277 6.91 11.56 -18.13
CA PRO A 277 7.57 10.37 -17.62
C PRO A 277 9.08 10.49 -17.88
N ILE A 278 9.88 10.18 -16.84
CA ILE A 278 11.35 10.17 -16.95
C ILE A 278 11.72 9.01 -17.88
N PRO A 279 12.36 9.25 -19.05
CA PRO A 279 12.93 8.19 -19.84
C PRO A 279 14.12 7.60 -19.07
N LEU A 280 14.09 6.29 -18.85
CA LEU A 280 15.23 5.54 -18.34
C LEU A 280 16.28 5.53 -19.47
N GLY A 281 17.25 6.43 -19.40
CA GLY A 281 18.43 6.29 -20.26
C GLY A 281 18.91 7.48 -21.08
N GLU A 282 18.50 8.73 -20.84
CA GLU A 282 19.13 9.87 -21.52
C GLU A 282 19.62 10.96 -20.56
N THR A 283 20.92 11.21 -20.62
CA THR A 283 21.58 12.34 -20.01
C THR A 283 21.15 13.63 -20.75
N ALA A 284 20.10 14.28 -20.27
CA ALA A 284 19.69 15.57 -20.80
C ALA A 284 20.65 16.66 -20.30
N LEU A 285 21.47 17.15 -21.20
CA LEU A 285 22.19 18.43 -21.10
C LEU A 285 21.18 19.59 -21.04
N PRO A 286 21.44 20.68 -20.33
CA PRO A 286 20.54 21.82 -20.26
C PRO A 286 20.45 22.50 -21.63
N PRO A 287 19.27 22.90 -22.12
CA PRO A 287 19.14 23.68 -23.32
C PRO A 287 19.50 25.16 -23.02
N ASN A 288 20.74 25.55 -23.30
CA ASN A 288 21.02 26.89 -23.70
C ASN A 288 20.68 26.99 -25.18
N GLU A 289 19.90 28.00 -25.54
CA GLU A 289 19.58 28.52 -26.86
C GLU A 289 18.09 28.56 -27.19
N TRP A 290 17.45 29.66 -26.78
CA TRP A 290 16.45 30.35 -27.58
C TRP A 290 16.67 31.86 -27.40
N ARG A 291 17.61 32.40 -28.17
CA ARG A 291 17.57 33.79 -28.63
C ARG A 291 17.46 33.73 -30.15
N HIS A 292 16.28 34.06 -30.64
CA HIS A 292 16.02 34.97 -31.78
C HIS A 292 14.52 35.10 -31.93
#